data_d321c58a2569561ec9c7ac4e6688a6dc
#
_entry.id   d321c58a2569561ec9c7ac4e6688a6dc
#
_cell.length_a   1.000
_cell.length_b   1.000
_cell.length_c   1.000
_cell.angle_alpha   90.00
_cell.angle_beta   90.00
_cell.angle_gamma   90.00
#
_symmetry.space_group_name_H-M   'P 1'
#
loop_
_entity.id
_entity.type
_entity.pdbx_description
1 polymer ?
#
loop_
_entity_poly.entity_id
_entity_poly.type
_entity_poly.pdbx_seq_one_letter_code
_entity_poly.pdbx_strand_id
1 'polypeptide(L)'
;MNNSVYILEDRAILYVNGSDAKDFLQNLISNDINKVTDNSSCFASLFTPQGKFLYEFMVVKHKLGYFIDCEKSQSEEIFKQLNLYKIRSKVEILNLTNEFVVASFGYEKYLSIEGAKDMLGFTLKYREDPIFLDPRNKNLGARLIINLEKLYLS
;
A
#
# COMPACT_ATOMS: atom_id res chain seq x y z
N MET A 1 -3.47 25.36 10.61
CA MET A 1 -3.38 23.90 10.61
C MET A 1 -4.41 23.33 9.64
N ASN A 2 -3.98 22.50 8.71
CA ASN A 2 -4.89 21.92 7.73
C ASN A 2 -5.35 20.54 8.17
N ASN A 3 -6.64 20.40 8.49
CA ASN A 3 -7.24 19.13 8.91
C ASN A 3 -7.96 18.42 7.76
N SER A 4 -7.76 18.89 6.54
CA SER A 4 -8.45 18.34 5.38
C SER A 4 -7.94 16.94 5.04
N VAL A 5 -8.87 16.11 4.57
CA VAL A 5 -8.60 14.79 4.04
C VAL A 5 -8.91 14.84 2.54
N TYR A 6 -7.98 14.38 1.74
CA TYR A 6 -8.09 14.42 0.27
C TYR A 6 -8.14 13.00 -0.28
N ILE A 7 -9.09 12.75 -1.17
CA ILE A 7 -9.11 11.49 -1.92
C ILE A 7 -8.11 11.60 -3.07
N LEU A 8 -7.21 10.63 -3.15
CA LEU A 8 -6.22 10.56 -4.23
C LEU A 8 -6.78 9.74 -5.38
N GLU A 9 -7.40 10.42 -6.33
CA GLU A 9 -8.11 9.76 -7.44
C GLU A 9 -7.19 9.10 -8.46
N ASP A 10 -5.92 9.45 -8.44
CA ASP A 10 -4.90 8.90 -9.35
C ASP A 10 -4.19 7.66 -8.80
N ARG A 11 -4.66 7.10 -7.69
CA ARG A 11 -4.10 5.89 -7.10
C ARG A 11 -4.99 4.68 -7.42
N ALA A 12 -4.34 3.53 -7.47
CA ALA A 12 -5.00 2.24 -7.64
C ALA A 12 -4.52 1.28 -6.55
N ILE A 13 -5.38 0.33 -6.20
CA ILE A 13 -5.09 -0.65 -5.17
C ILE A 13 -5.12 -2.05 -5.76
N LEU A 14 -3.97 -2.72 -5.73
CA LEU A 14 -3.88 -4.15 -6.01
C LEU A 14 -3.71 -4.88 -4.68
N TYR A 15 -4.06 -6.14 -4.66
CA TYR A 15 -3.95 -6.97 -3.46
C TYR A 15 -3.28 -8.28 -3.81
N VAL A 16 -2.27 -8.64 -3.03
CA VAL A 16 -1.48 -9.86 -3.24
C VAL A 16 -1.66 -10.73 -2.00
N ASN A 17 -2.25 -11.93 -2.15
CA ASN A 17 -2.40 -12.85 -1.04
C ASN A 17 -2.08 -14.28 -1.47
N GLY A 18 -2.12 -15.20 -0.51
CA GLY A 18 -1.79 -16.59 -0.75
C GLY A 18 -0.62 -17.04 0.12
N SER A 19 -0.42 -18.34 0.24
CA SER A 19 0.60 -18.89 1.12
C SER A 19 2.02 -18.48 0.71
N ASP A 20 2.24 -18.17 -0.58
CA ASP A 20 3.55 -17.76 -1.09
C ASP A 20 3.67 -16.25 -1.28
N ALA A 21 2.69 -15.44 -0.85
CA ALA A 21 2.66 -14.00 -1.14
C ALA A 21 3.90 -13.27 -0.63
N LYS A 22 4.33 -13.57 0.59
CA LYS A 22 5.49 -12.92 1.20
C LYS A 22 6.77 -13.20 0.42
N ASP A 23 7.04 -14.47 0.13
CA ASP A 23 8.23 -14.86 -0.62
C ASP A 23 8.19 -14.35 -2.06
N PHE A 24 6.99 -14.38 -2.64
CA PHE A 24 6.77 -13.85 -3.98
C PHE A 24 7.16 -12.38 -4.08
N LEU A 25 6.66 -11.56 -3.16
CA LEU A 25 6.97 -10.14 -3.15
C LEU A 25 8.44 -9.89 -2.82
N GLN A 26 9.02 -10.65 -1.88
CA GLN A 26 10.44 -10.50 -1.52
C GLN A 26 11.35 -10.64 -2.74
N ASN A 27 11.00 -11.54 -3.64
CA ASN A 27 11.80 -11.78 -4.85
C ASN A 27 11.64 -10.70 -5.92
N LEU A 28 10.61 -9.87 -5.83
CA LEU A 28 10.27 -8.91 -6.89
C LEU A 28 10.52 -7.46 -6.53
N ILE A 29 10.41 -7.11 -5.24
CA ILE A 29 10.45 -5.70 -4.84
C ILE A 29 11.85 -5.28 -4.38
N SER A 30 12.09 -3.97 -4.45
CA SER A 30 13.38 -3.35 -4.10
C SER A 30 13.59 -3.17 -2.60
N ASN A 31 12.65 -3.62 -1.77
CA ASN A 31 12.72 -3.45 -0.32
C ASN A 31 12.49 -4.80 0.36
N ASP A 32 12.75 -4.86 1.67
CA ASP A 32 12.58 -6.07 2.46
C ASP A 32 11.13 -6.21 2.89
N ILE A 33 10.47 -7.28 2.40
CA ILE A 33 9.07 -7.55 2.75
C ILE A 33 8.88 -7.79 4.26
N ASN A 34 9.94 -8.18 4.97
CA ASN A 34 9.87 -8.36 6.41
C ASN A 34 9.64 -7.04 7.16
N LYS A 35 9.88 -5.91 6.50
CA LYS A 35 9.56 -4.59 7.06
C LYS A 35 8.08 -4.26 6.96
N VAL A 36 7.30 -5.06 6.23
CA VAL A 36 5.87 -4.84 6.07
C VAL A 36 5.11 -5.73 7.04
N THR A 37 4.55 -5.10 8.06
CA THR A 37 3.82 -5.77 9.14
C THR A 37 2.52 -5.00 9.40
N ASP A 38 1.73 -5.43 10.36
CA ASP A 38 0.54 -4.68 10.76
C ASP A 38 0.85 -3.28 11.28
N ASN A 39 2.10 -3.02 11.67
CA ASN A 39 2.53 -1.74 12.21
C ASN A 39 3.55 -1.02 11.34
N SER A 40 3.89 -1.53 10.18
CA SER A 40 4.89 -0.94 9.31
C SER A 40 4.58 -1.17 7.84
N SER A 41 4.67 -0.10 7.05
CA SER A 41 4.52 -0.13 5.60
C SER A 41 5.80 0.40 4.95
N CYS A 42 6.04 0.05 3.70
CA CYS A 42 7.24 0.50 3.02
C CYS A 42 6.94 1.04 1.61
N PHE A 43 7.90 1.79 1.09
CA PHE A 43 7.93 2.22 -0.29
C PHE A 43 8.89 1.32 -1.05
N ALA A 44 8.48 0.84 -2.21
CA ALA A 44 9.26 -0.14 -2.97
C ALA A 44 9.11 0.09 -4.47
N SER A 45 9.98 -0.54 -5.22
CA SER A 45 9.93 -0.55 -6.68
C SER A 45 9.87 -1.98 -7.18
N LEU A 46 9.25 -2.16 -8.33
CA LEU A 46 9.26 -3.43 -9.05
C LEU A 46 10.41 -3.41 -10.03
N PHE A 47 11.30 -4.41 -9.94
CA PHE A 47 12.42 -4.54 -10.88
C PHE A 47 12.00 -5.26 -12.15
N THR A 48 12.60 -4.86 -13.27
CA THR A 48 12.55 -5.66 -14.49
C THR A 48 13.54 -6.81 -14.40
N PRO A 49 13.43 -7.82 -15.28
CA PRO A 49 14.46 -8.86 -15.37
C PRO A 49 15.86 -8.33 -15.65
N GLN A 50 15.98 -7.12 -16.23
CA GLN A 50 17.26 -6.45 -16.50
C GLN A 50 17.75 -5.62 -15.33
N GLY A 51 17.06 -5.65 -14.19
CA GLY A 51 17.46 -4.90 -13.00
C GLY A 51 17.13 -3.42 -13.02
N LYS A 52 16.26 -2.98 -13.92
CA LYS A 52 15.82 -1.58 -14.00
C LYS A 52 14.54 -1.40 -13.20
N PHE A 53 14.38 -0.22 -12.57
CA PHE A 53 13.14 0.16 -11.93
C PHE A 53 12.08 0.46 -12.99
N LEU A 54 10.92 -0.16 -12.86
CA LEU A 54 9.78 0.14 -13.72
C LEU A 54 8.72 0.96 -13.01
N TYR A 55 8.37 0.56 -11.79
CA TYR A 55 7.21 1.09 -11.09
C TYR A 55 7.51 1.22 -9.61
N GLU A 56 6.94 2.26 -8.99
CA GLU A 56 7.08 2.50 -7.56
C GLU A 56 5.71 2.47 -6.89
N PHE A 57 5.66 1.98 -5.66
CA PHE A 57 4.41 1.83 -4.93
C PHE A 57 4.65 1.69 -3.43
N MET A 58 3.55 1.83 -2.66
CA MET A 58 3.56 1.48 -1.24
C MET A 58 3.15 0.03 -1.09
N VAL A 59 3.76 -0.65 -0.14
CA VAL A 59 3.38 -2.02 0.24
C VAL A 59 2.87 -1.97 1.67
N VAL A 60 1.63 -2.39 1.87
CA VAL A 60 0.91 -2.23 3.14
C VAL A 60 0.25 -3.55 3.50
N LYS A 61 0.48 -4.03 4.72
CA LYS A 61 -0.14 -5.27 5.21
C LYS A 61 -1.64 -5.08 5.40
N HIS A 62 -2.42 -6.04 4.90
CA HIS A 62 -3.86 -6.06 5.10
C HIS A 62 -4.32 -7.50 5.23
N LYS A 63 -4.89 -7.84 6.39
CA LYS A 63 -5.30 -9.22 6.69
C LYS A 63 -4.14 -10.18 6.45
N LEU A 64 -4.32 -11.21 5.63
CA LEU A 64 -3.28 -12.19 5.32
C LEU A 64 -2.43 -11.82 4.11
N GLY A 65 -2.71 -10.69 3.48
CA GLY A 65 -2.03 -10.28 2.25
C GLY A 65 -1.46 -8.88 2.33
N TYR A 66 -1.21 -8.31 1.15
CA TYR A 66 -0.55 -7.01 1.01
C TYR A 66 -1.27 -6.16 -0.03
N PHE A 67 -1.57 -4.92 0.34
CA PHE A 67 -1.97 -3.91 -0.62
C PHE A 67 -0.74 -3.38 -1.36
N ILE A 68 -0.90 -3.16 -2.65
CA ILE A 68 0.03 -2.42 -3.47
C ILE A 68 -0.69 -1.14 -3.87
N ASP A 69 -0.28 -0.02 -3.28
CA ASP A 69 -0.82 1.32 -3.55
C ASP A 69 0.06 1.95 -4.63
N CYS A 70 -0.44 2.01 -5.85
CA CYS A 70 0.34 2.42 -7.03
C CYS A 70 -0.38 3.49 -7.83
N GLU A 71 0.32 4.09 -8.81
CA GLU A 71 -0.31 5.02 -9.72
C GLU A 71 -1.32 4.30 -10.61
N LYS A 72 -2.50 4.89 -10.73
CA LYS A 72 -3.59 4.32 -11.52
C LYS A 72 -3.20 4.11 -12.98
N SER A 73 -2.45 5.04 -13.54
CA SER A 73 -2.00 4.95 -14.93
C SER A 73 -1.05 3.78 -15.18
N GLN A 74 -0.43 3.23 -14.13
CA GLN A 74 0.52 2.11 -14.21
C GLN A 74 -0.09 0.81 -13.70
N SER A 75 -1.29 0.85 -13.14
CA SER A 75 -1.86 -0.30 -12.41
C SER A 75 -2.08 -1.53 -13.29
N GLU A 76 -2.51 -1.34 -14.54
CA GLU A 76 -2.72 -2.47 -15.44
C GLU A 76 -1.41 -3.18 -15.77
N GLU A 77 -0.34 -2.43 -16.00
CA GLU A 77 0.97 -3.01 -16.29
C GLU A 77 1.54 -3.72 -15.07
N ILE A 78 1.41 -3.13 -13.88
CA ILE A 78 1.86 -3.76 -12.64
C ILE A 78 1.08 -5.06 -12.42
N PHE A 79 -0.25 -5.02 -12.57
CA PHE A 79 -1.10 -6.19 -12.43
C PHE A 79 -0.69 -7.30 -13.38
N LYS A 80 -0.43 -6.96 -14.63
CA LYS A 80 0.00 -7.89 -15.66
C LYS A 80 1.36 -8.51 -15.34
N GLN A 81 2.32 -7.68 -14.91
CA GLN A 81 3.65 -8.14 -14.52
C GLN A 81 3.60 -9.11 -13.35
N LEU A 82 2.84 -8.76 -12.32
CA LEU A 82 2.69 -9.63 -11.15
C LEU A 82 2.08 -10.98 -11.53
N ASN A 83 1.08 -10.98 -12.40
CA ASN A 83 0.47 -12.22 -12.87
C ASN A 83 1.41 -13.07 -13.70
N LEU A 84 2.31 -12.45 -14.47
CA LEU A 84 3.33 -13.18 -15.21
C LEU A 84 4.32 -13.88 -14.28
N TYR A 85 4.72 -13.19 -13.20
CA TYR A 85 5.73 -13.72 -12.27
C TYR A 85 5.17 -14.76 -11.30
N LYS A 86 3.84 -14.83 -11.11
CA LYS A 86 3.26 -15.74 -10.13
C LYS A 86 3.17 -17.20 -10.59
N ILE A 87 3.53 -17.49 -11.83
CA ILE A 87 3.48 -18.86 -12.37
C ILE A 87 4.23 -19.78 -11.41
N ARG A 88 3.56 -20.84 -10.92
CA ARG A 88 4.06 -21.80 -9.93
C ARG A 88 4.09 -21.31 -8.48
N SER A 89 3.63 -20.08 -8.21
CA SER A 89 3.50 -19.59 -6.86
C SER A 89 2.04 -19.66 -6.39
N LYS A 90 1.83 -20.01 -5.15
CA LYS A 90 0.48 -20.03 -4.54
C LYS A 90 0.12 -18.60 -4.12
N VAL A 91 -0.17 -17.78 -5.11
CA VAL A 91 -0.43 -16.35 -4.96
C VAL A 91 -1.64 -15.98 -5.80
N GLU A 92 -2.49 -15.13 -5.24
CA GLU A 92 -3.61 -14.52 -5.95
C GLU A 92 -3.38 -13.03 -6.03
N ILE A 93 -3.56 -12.45 -7.22
CA ILE A 93 -3.44 -11.01 -7.45
C ILE A 93 -4.82 -10.48 -7.79
N LEU A 94 -5.32 -9.53 -7.03
CA LEU A 94 -6.63 -8.91 -7.25
C LEU A 94 -6.46 -7.42 -7.53
N ASN A 95 -7.30 -6.88 -8.39
CA ASN A 95 -7.41 -5.43 -8.57
C ASN A 95 -8.61 -4.94 -7.77
N LEU A 96 -8.34 -4.29 -6.63
CA LEU A 96 -9.37 -3.82 -5.71
C LEU A 96 -9.60 -2.31 -5.80
N THR A 97 -9.23 -1.69 -6.92
CA THR A 97 -9.36 -0.24 -7.12
C THR A 97 -10.80 0.24 -6.99
N ASN A 98 -11.78 -0.60 -7.34
CA ASN A 98 -13.19 -0.25 -7.20
C ASN A 98 -13.76 -0.50 -5.81
N GLU A 99 -12.98 -1.12 -4.91
CA GLU A 99 -13.42 -1.46 -3.56
C GLU A 99 -12.74 -0.64 -2.47
N PHE A 100 -11.55 -0.11 -2.77
CA PHE A 100 -10.76 0.69 -1.84
C PHE A 100 -10.32 1.98 -2.50
N VAL A 101 -10.29 3.04 -1.71
CA VAL A 101 -9.73 4.33 -2.14
C VAL A 101 -8.59 4.72 -1.23
N VAL A 102 -7.70 5.55 -1.75
CA VAL A 102 -6.60 6.12 -0.98
C VAL A 102 -6.95 7.55 -0.64
N ALA A 103 -6.90 7.86 0.65
CA ALA A 103 -7.05 9.22 1.14
C ALA A 103 -5.72 9.68 1.73
N SER A 104 -5.46 10.99 1.71
CA SER A 104 -4.28 11.56 2.33
C SER A 104 -4.64 12.70 3.27
N PHE A 105 -3.81 12.90 4.28
CA PHE A 105 -3.97 14.00 5.23
C PHE A 105 -2.61 14.37 5.82
N GLY A 106 -2.56 15.55 6.46
CA GLY A 106 -1.29 16.10 6.91
C GLY A 106 -0.68 15.39 8.11
N TYR A 107 0.61 15.65 8.28
CA TYR A 107 1.42 15.08 9.35
C TYR A 107 0.86 15.41 10.75
N GLU A 108 0.42 16.64 10.98
CA GLU A 108 -0.11 17.03 12.29
C GLU A 108 -1.41 16.29 12.63
N LYS A 109 -2.27 16.12 11.65
CA LYS A 109 -3.49 15.33 11.83
C LYS A 109 -3.16 13.88 12.14
N TYR A 110 -2.16 13.33 11.44
CA TYR A 110 -1.68 11.97 11.71
C TYR A 110 -1.24 11.85 13.18
N LEU A 111 -0.44 12.79 13.67
CA LEU A 111 0.07 12.74 15.05
C LEU A 111 -1.04 12.84 16.09
N SER A 112 -2.19 13.40 15.73
CA SER A 112 -3.34 13.53 16.65
C SER A 112 -4.09 12.19 16.82
N ILE A 113 -3.81 11.20 16.01
CA ILE A 113 -4.48 9.89 16.09
C ILE A 113 -3.90 9.10 17.26
N GLU A 114 -4.80 8.55 18.09
CA GLU A 114 -4.38 7.73 19.23
C GLU A 114 -3.57 6.52 18.75
N GLY A 115 -2.39 6.34 19.33
CA GLY A 115 -1.49 5.24 18.97
C GLY A 115 -0.53 5.56 17.85
N ALA A 116 -0.66 6.73 17.19
CA ALA A 116 0.26 7.11 16.11
C ALA A 116 1.66 7.36 16.68
N LYS A 117 2.67 6.90 15.93
CA LYS A 117 4.08 7.14 16.26
C LYS A 117 4.73 7.93 15.14
N ASP A 118 5.64 8.82 15.52
CA ASP A 118 6.40 9.64 14.57
C ASP A 118 7.54 8.81 13.97
N MET A 119 7.17 7.82 13.17
CA MET A 119 8.10 6.92 12.48
C MET A 119 7.63 6.75 11.05
N LEU A 120 8.53 6.92 10.08
CA LEU A 120 8.20 6.72 8.68
C LEU A 120 7.67 5.30 8.45
N GLY A 121 6.55 5.21 7.78
CA GLY A 121 5.91 3.93 7.49
C GLY A 121 5.11 3.36 8.64
N PHE A 122 5.12 3.98 9.83
CA PHE A 122 4.36 3.45 10.96
C PHE A 122 2.89 3.33 10.57
N THR A 123 2.30 2.16 10.85
CA THR A 123 0.97 1.81 10.40
C THR A 123 0.09 1.46 11.59
N LEU A 124 -1.15 1.95 11.55
CA LEU A 124 -2.19 1.61 12.52
C LEU A 124 -3.47 1.32 11.75
N LYS A 125 -4.46 0.77 12.44
CA LYS A 125 -5.72 0.37 11.81
C LYS A 125 -6.86 1.29 12.23
N TYR A 126 -7.67 1.68 11.25
CA TYR A 126 -8.94 2.36 11.48
C TYR A 126 -10.04 1.44 10.92
N ARG A 127 -10.79 0.79 11.82
CA ARG A 127 -11.82 -0.18 11.43
C ARG A 127 -11.27 -1.24 10.45
N GLU A 128 -10.06 -1.73 10.77
CA GLU A 128 -9.30 -2.71 9.99
C GLU A 128 -8.62 -2.15 8.73
N ASP A 129 -8.89 -0.91 8.34
CA ASP A 129 -8.22 -0.28 7.21
C ASP A 129 -6.93 0.40 7.67
N PRO A 130 -5.84 0.27 6.90
CA PRO A 130 -4.55 0.80 7.34
C PRO A 130 -4.44 2.31 7.15
N ILE A 131 -3.88 2.96 8.17
CA ILE A 131 -3.39 4.34 8.11
C ILE A 131 -1.89 4.26 8.30
N PHE A 132 -1.11 4.93 7.46
CA PHE A 132 0.33 4.89 7.59
C PHE A 132 0.96 6.24 7.27
N LEU A 133 1.99 6.59 8.06
CA LEU A 133 2.82 7.75 7.78
C LEU A 133 3.65 7.45 6.54
N ASP A 134 3.72 8.39 5.60
CA ASP A 134 4.42 8.17 4.34
C ASP A 134 5.86 7.70 4.61
N PRO A 135 6.24 6.50 4.12
CA PRO A 135 7.56 5.95 4.41
C PRO A 135 8.70 6.70 3.75
N ARG A 136 8.40 7.58 2.78
CA ARG A 136 9.43 8.37 2.08
C ARG A 136 9.79 9.64 2.83
N ASN A 137 8.79 10.32 3.39
CA ASN A 137 8.99 11.62 4.03
C ASN A 137 7.74 12.01 4.81
N LYS A 138 7.92 12.35 6.09
CA LYS A 138 6.78 12.75 6.96
C LYS A 138 6.07 14.02 6.47
N ASN A 139 6.77 14.87 5.71
CA ASN A 139 6.17 16.09 5.16
C ASN A 139 5.12 15.80 4.08
N LEU A 140 5.12 14.59 3.54
CA LEU A 140 4.07 14.12 2.62
C LEU A 140 2.81 13.69 3.36
N GLY A 141 2.86 13.65 4.70
CA GLY A 141 1.72 13.30 5.53
C GLY A 141 1.47 11.80 5.60
N ALA A 142 0.21 11.45 5.81
CA ALA A 142 -0.20 10.06 5.96
C ALA A 142 -1.23 9.68 4.91
N ARG A 143 -1.39 8.37 4.71
CA ARG A 143 -2.42 7.81 3.84
C ARG A 143 -3.31 6.86 4.61
N LEU A 144 -4.55 6.76 4.14
CA LEU A 144 -5.55 5.79 4.60
C LEU A 144 -6.03 5.04 3.37
N ILE A 145 -5.93 3.71 3.38
CA ILE A 145 -6.54 2.89 2.34
C ILE A 145 -7.86 2.41 2.91
N ILE A 146 -8.95 3.00 2.47
CA ILE A 146 -10.26 2.80 3.07
C ILE A 146 -11.19 2.02 2.14
N ASN A 147 -11.92 1.08 2.72
CA ASN A 147 -12.99 0.38 2.02
C ASN A 147 -14.11 1.37 1.69
N LEU A 148 -14.58 1.36 0.43
CA LEU A 148 -15.61 2.28 -0.04
C LEU A 148 -16.91 2.18 0.74
N GLU A 149 -17.28 0.99 1.20
CA GLU A 149 -18.48 0.82 2.02
C GLU A 149 -18.39 1.62 3.32
N LYS A 150 -17.22 1.60 3.96
CA LYS A 150 -17.00 2.37 5.19
C LYS A 150 -17.01 3.87 4.94
N LEU A 151 -16.53 4.30 3.79
CA LEU A 151 -16.53 5.70 3.41
C LEU A 151 -17.95 6.25 3.30
N TYR A 152 -18.86 5.47 2.73
CA TYR A 152 -20.27 5.89 2.59
C TYR A 152 -21.06 5.79 3.89
N LEU A 153 -20.59 4.95 4.83
CA LEU A 153 -21.26 4.81 6.12
C LEU A 153 -20.77 5.81 7.17
N SER A 154 -19.67 6.47 6.89
CA SER A 154 -19.13 7.48 7.80
C SER A 154 -19.56 8.87 7.35
#